data_f30ac8d1a9b5d333b4529e0ba41d5111
#
_entry.id   f30ac8d1a9b5d333b4529e0ba41d5111
#
_cell.length_a   1.000
_cell.length_b   1.000
_cell.length_c   1.000
_cell.angle_alpha   90.00
_cell.angle_beta   90.00
_cell.angle_gamma   90.00
#
_symmetry.space_group_name_H-M   'P 1'
#
loop_
_entity.id
_entity.type
_entity.pdbx_description
1 polymer ?
#
loop_
_entity_poly.entity_id
_entity_poly.type
_entity_poly.pdbx_seq_one_letter_code
_entity_poly.pdbx_strand_id
1 'polypeptide(L)'
;QMPLSGKETFGVKQTSECSKPIDEFDTERDIIFYEDTPHEYITLDKGEFVIFFPEDAHAPCINTTNNHLKLVAKISVEPNKEKPTL
;
A
#
# COMPACT_ATOMS: atom_id res chain seq x y z
N GLN A 1 4.58 -3.94 -4.91
CA GLN A 1 5.27 -2.70 -5.32
C GLN A 1 6.77 -2.95 -5.40
N MET A 2 7.41 -2.36 -6.36
CA MET A 2 8.83 -2.59 -6.61
C MET A 2 9.50 -1.29 -7.06
N PRO A 3 10.47 -0.77 -6.31
CA PRO A 3 11.18 0.41 -6.76
C PRO A 3 12.06 0.09 -7.97
N LEU A 4 12.11 1.00 -8.92
CA LEU A 4 12.83 0.81 -10.16
C LEU A 4 14.05 1.73 -10.29
N SER A 5 14.11 2.78 -9.49
CA SER A 5 15.20 3.75 -9.64
C SER A 5 16.03 3.96 -8.39
N GLY A 6 15.69 3.36 -7.27
CA GLY A 6 16.45 3.55 -6.03
C GLY A 6 15.71 2.93 -4.88
N LYS A 7 16.17 3.18 -3.67
CA LYS A 7 15.55 2.61 -2.50
C LYS A 7 14.23 3.28 -2.17
N GLU A 8 13.35 2.52 -1.59
CA GLU A 8 12.10 3.08 -1.07
C GLU A 8 11.80 2.43 0.27
N THR A 9 11.40 3.24 1.25
CA THR A 9 10.96 2.75 2.55
C THR A 9 9.46 2.83 2.61
N PHE A 10 8.85 1.77 3.13
CA PHE A 10 7.40 1.70 3.32
C PHE A 10 7.13 1.57 4.81
N GLY A 11 6.15 2.33 5.31
CA GLY A 11 5.64 2.09 6.66
C GLY A 11 4.49 1.12 6.57
N VAL A 12 4.33 0.24 7.54
CA VAL A 12 3.34 -0.82 7.50
C VAL A 12 2.60 -0.90 8.82
N LYS A 13 1.30 -1.11 8.78
CA LYS A 13 0.48 -1.36 9.95
C LYS A 13 -0.68 -2.23 9.53
N GLN A 14 -1.10 -3.17 10.36
CA GLN A 14 -2.25 -4.00 10.01
C GLN A 14 -3.49 -3.13 9.90
N THR A 15 -4.27 -3.33 8.85
CA THR A 15 -5.47 -2.52 8.62
C THR A 15 -6.44 -2.64 9.79
N SER A 16 -6.54 -3.83 10.39
CA SER A 16 -7.45 -4.05 11.51
C SER A 16 -7.06 -3.22 12.73
N GLU A 17 -5.83 -2.74 12.80
CA GLU A 17 -5.37 -1.93 13.91
C GLU A 17 -5.37 -0.44 13.59
N CYS A 18 -5.71 -0.06 12.38
CA CYS A 18 -5.81 1.35 12.01
C CYS A 18 -7.12 1.91 12.55
N SER A 19 -7.06 3.05 13.19
CA SER A 19 -8.22 3.61 13.86
C SER A 19 -8.53 5.03 13.46
N LYS A 20 -7.74 5.64 12.61
CA LYS A 20 -7.91 7.06 12.27
C LYS A 20 -8.09 7.26 10.78
N PRO A 21 -9.19 6.78 10.19
CA PRO A 21 -9.39 6.99 8.76
C PRO A 21 -9.64 8.47 8.50
N ILE A 22 -9.07 8.98 7.41
CA ILE A 22 -9.26 10.35 7.03
C ILE A 22 -10.59 10.51 6.31
N ASP A 23 -10.96 9.50 5.55
CA ASP A 23 -12.13 9.57 4.70
C ASP A 23 -12.75 8.19 4.58
N GLU A 24 -13.88 8.09 3.92
CA GLU A 24 -14.50 6.79 3.68
C GLU A 24 -13.74 6.04 2.61
N PHE A 25 -13.94 4.74 2.55
CA PHE A 25 -13.31 3.91 1.54
C PHE A 25 -13.80 4.34 0.15
N ASP A 26 -12.87 4.61 -0.74
CA ASP A 26 -13.19 5.01 -2.10
C ASP A 26 -13.25 3.74 -2.94
N THR A 27 -14.46 3.28 -3.26
CA THR A 27 -14.63 2.02 -3.98
C THR A 27 -14.16 2.10 -5.42
N GLU A 28 -14.19 3.28 -6.03
CA GLU A 28 -13.73 3.38 -7.41
C GLU A 28 -12.22 3.31 -7.49
N ARG A 29 -11.52 3.93 -6.59
CA ARG A 29 -10.06 3.88 -6.58
C ARG A 29 -9.53 2.74 -5.74
N ASP A 30 -10.40 2.04 -5.02
CA ASP A 30 -10.02 0.93 -4.16
C ASP A 30 -9.00 1.38 -3.12
N ILE A 31 -9.30 2.45 -2.39
CA ILE A 31 -8.34 3.03 -1.48
C ILE A 31 -9.02 3.68 -0.28
N ILE A 32 -8.37 3.64 0.86
CA ILE A 32 -8.79 4.39 2.03
C ILE A 32 -7.51 4.91 2.69
N PHE A 33 -7.55 6.13 3.21
CA PHE A 33 -6.39 6.73 3.86
C PHE A 33 -6.60 6.80 5.35
N TYR A 34 -5.50 6.59 6.11
CA TYR A 34 -5.50 6.69 7.55
C TYR A 34 -4.45 7.69 8.01
N GLU A 35 -4.66 8.31 9.17
CA GLU A 35 -3.64 9.15 9.78
C GLU A 35 -2.75 8.38 10.75
N ASP A 36 -2.99 7.09 10.89
CA ASP A 36 -2.23 6.28 11.84
C ASP A 36 -0.74 6.28 11.54
N THR A 37 0.07 6.17 12.59
CA THR A 37 1.51 6.03 12.44
C THR A 37 1.83 4.57 12.16
N PRO A 38 2.71 4.28 11.22
CA PRO A 38 3.09 2.89 10.95
C PRO A 38 3.72 2.21 12.16
N HIS A 39 3.56 0.89 12.26
CA HIS A 39 4.19 0.10 13.29
C HIS A 39 5.58 -0.36 12.89
N GLU A 40 5.81 -0.59 11.61
CA GLU A 40 7.07 -1.11 11.10
C GLU A 40 7.45 -0.42 9.81
N TYR A 41 8.72 -0.47 9.47
CA TYR A 41 9.21 0.10 8.22
C TYR A 41 10.02 -0.96 7.47
N ILE A 42 9.83 -1.02 6.17
CA ILE A 42 10.53 -1.95 5.30
C ILE A 42 11.21 -1.12 4.22
N THR A 43 12.49 -1.35 4.00
CA THR A 43 13.22 -0.65 2.95
C THR A 43 13.58 -1.65 1.86
N LEU A 44 13.21 -1.32 0.63
CA LEU A 44 13.51 -2.13 -0.54
C LEU A 44 14.55 -1.42 -1.40
N ASP A 45 15.47 -2.20 -1.94
CA ASP A 45 16.39 -1.71 -2.94
C ASP A 45 15.74 -1.79 -4.32
N LYS A 46 16.36 -1.14 -5.28
CA LYS A 46 15.92 -1.20 -6.65
C LYS A 46 15.79 -2.66 -7.09
N GLY A 47 14.67 -3.01 -7.64
CA GLY A 47 14.41 -4.37 -8.14
C GLY A 47 13.89 -5.35 -7.12
N GLU A 48 13.90 -5.01 -5.83
CA GLU A 48 13.24 -5.83 -4.83
C GLU A 48 11.78 -5.46 -4.77
N PHE A 49 10.92 -6.39 -4.38
CA PHE A 49 9.49 -6.07 -4.34
C PHE A 49 8.85 -6.55 -3.05
N VAL A 50 7.70 -5.96 -2.75
CA VAL A 50 6.90 -6.36 -1.60
C VAL A 50 5.46 -6.55 -2.06
N ILE A 51 4.76 -7.48 -1.43
CA ILE A 51 3.36 -7.73 -1.71
C ILE A 51 2.59 -7.28 -0.47
N PHE A 52 1.65 -6.34 -0.66
CA PHE A 52 0.76 -5.93 0.41
C PHE A 52 -0.63 -6.51 0.14
N PHE A 53 -1.21 -7.11 1.16
CA PHE A 53 -2.56 -7.63 1.07
C PHE A 53 -3.53 -6.60 1.67
N PRO A 54 -4.83 -6.78 1.51
CA PRO A 54 -5.79 -5.83 2.09
C PRO A 54 -5.63 -5.66 3.60
N GLU A 55 -5.06 -6.66 4.26
CA GLU A 55 -4.82 -6.59 5.70
C GLU A 55 -3.65 -5.67 6.04
N ASP A 56 -2.87 -5.26 5.06
CA ASP A 56 -1.66 -4.47 5.29
C ASP A 56 -1.88 -3.05 4.82
N ALA A 57 -2.04 -2.11 5.73
CA ALA A 57 -2.02 -0.70 5.37
C ALA A 57 -0.56 -0.28 5.24
N HIS A 58 -0.24 0.53 4.24
CA HIS A 58 1.15 0.92 4.02
C HIS A 58 1.27 2.38 3.61
N ALA A 59 2.39 2.98 4.02
CA ALA A 59 2.75 4.34 3.66
C ALA A 59 3.95 4.28 2.70
N PRO A 60 3.74 4.60 1.43
CA PRO A 60 4.81 4.45 0.44
C PRO A 60 5.70 5.68 0.35
N CYS A 61 6.77 5.55 -0.39
CA CYS A 61 7.62 6.67 -0.80
C CYS A 61 8.28 7.42 0.35
N ILE A 62 8.60 6.72 1.43
CA ILE A 62 9.36 7.34 2.52
C ILE A 62 10.84 7.33 2.11
N ASN A 63 11.50 8.46 2.28
CA ASN A 63 12.91 8.63 1.94
C ASN A 63 13.22 8.38 0.47
N THR A 64 12.31 8.71 -0.42
CA THR A 64 12.58 8.63 -1.85
C THR A 64 13.08 9.97 -2.35
N THR A 65 13.80 9.96 -3.47
CA THR A 65 14.25 11.19 -4.10
C THR A 65 13.20 11.65 -5.10
N ASN A 66 13.40 12.87 -5.64
CA ASN A 66 12.55 13.33 -6.72
C ASN A 66 12.74 12.41 -7.91
N ASN A 67 11.77 12.27 -8.74
CA ASN A 67 11.81 11.43 -9.93
C ASN A 67 11.96 9.96 -9.59
N HIS A 68 11.46 9.55 -8.44
CA HIS A 68 11.49 8.15 -8.04
C HIS A 68 10.52 7.36 -8.92
N LEU A 69 11.04 6.30 -9.54
CA LEU A 69 10.22 5.43 -10.38
C LEU A 69 9.95 4.14 -9.65
N LYS A 70 8.75 3.64 -9.76
CA LYS A 70 8.40 2.37 -9.15
C LYS A 70 7.28 1.70 -9.94
N LEU A 71 7.17 0.40 -9.79
CA LEU A 71 6.11 -0.39 -10.39
C LEU A 71 5.08 -0.71 -9.30
N VAL A 72 3.82 -0.45 -9.58
CA VAL A 72 2.73 -0.83 -8.69
C VAL A 72 1.77 -1.69 -9.48
N ALA A 73 1.49 -2.90 -8.99
CA ALA A 73 0.49 -3.77 -9.60
C ALA A 73 -0.62 -3.99 -8.58
N LYS A 74 -1.85 -3.69 -8.98
CA LYS A 74 -3.01 -3.96 -8.14
C LYS A 74 -3.70 -5.19 -8.67
N ILE A 75 -3.87 -6.17 -7.81
CA ILE A 75 -4.42 -7.47 -8.20
C ILE A 75 -5.67 -7.71 -7.37
N SER A 76 -6.75 -8.06 -8.04
CA SER A 76 -8.00 -8.36 -7.34
C SER A 76 -7.86 -9.66 -6.57
N VAL A 77 -8.17 -9.65 -5.29
CA VAL A 77 -8.03 -10.84 -4.46
C VAL A 77 -9.34 -11.56 -4.28
N GLU A 78 -10.45 -11.00 -4.72
CA GLU A 78 -11.71 -11.66 -4.58
C GLU A 78 -12.41 -11.66 -5.88
N PRO A 79 -11.89 -12.40 -6.81
CA PRO A 79 -12.35 -12.32 -8.16
C PRO A 79 -13.80 -12.64 -8.30
N ASN A 80 -14.39 -13.35 -7.45
CA ASN A 80 -15.69 -13.61 -7.65
C ASN A 80 -16.48 -13.55 -6.53
N LYS A 81 -16.06 -13.40 -5.43
CA LYS A 81 -16.79 -13.50 -4.44
C LYS A 81 -17.43 -12.38 -4.28
N GLU A 82 -17.23 -11.71 -4.19
CA GLU A 82 -17.81 -10.78 -3.80
C GLU A 82 -18.13 -9.92 -4.70
N LYS A 83 -17.87 -10.18 -5.71
CA LYS A 83 -18.20 -9.46 -6.57
C LYS A 83 -19.42 -9.47 -6.44
N PRO A 84 -19.82 -8.75 -5.96
CA PRO A 84 -21.07 -8.70 -5.67
C PRO A 84 -21.75 -8.62 -6.82
N THR A 85 -22.00 -9.23 -7.15
CA THR A 85 -22.45 -9.18 -7.97
C THR A 85 -23.26 -9.06 -8.27
N LEU A 86 -23.08 -9.13 -8.30
CA LEU A 86 -23.34 -8.86 -8.54
C LEU A 86 -23.88 -8.80 -8.88
#